data_c1088ee1dbd33aa6de136e98448181b4
#
_entry.id   c1088ee1dbd33aa6de136e98448181b4
#
_cell.length_a   1.000
_cell.length_b   1.000
_cell.length_c   1.000
_cell.angle_alpha   90.00
_cell.angle_beta   90.00
_cell.angle_gamma   90.00
#
_symmetry.space_group_name_H-M   'P 1'
#
loop_
_entity.id
_entity.type
_entity.pdbx_description
1 polymer ?
#
loop_
_entity_poly.entity_id
_entity_poly.type
_entity_poly.pdbx_seq_one_letter_code
_entity_poly.pdbx_strand_id
1 'polypeptide(L)'
;MELVLTNAARRIAGPFLRISLAVILAWIGVLKFVDPSPVVGLLQASMPFLAFNAFVYLLGATELVVAFLLITGIALPYAGLVTVGLFAGTLTIFVITPSVTGFPVLSLAGQFLLKDLGLMAAAVNVIAMAPAREPALARPQAVPVEVA
;
A
#
# COMPACT_ATOMS: atom_id res chain seq x y z
N MET A 1 4.24 -2.99 34.05
CA MET A 1 5.12 -2.54 32.96
C MET A 1 4.58 -3.00 31.59
N GLU A 2 4.19 -4.25 31.43
CA GLU A 2 3.65 -4.79 30.14
C GLU A 2 2.39 -4.07 29.64
N LEU A 3 1.41 -3.81 30.51
CA LEU A 3 0.17 -3.10 30.15
C LEU A 3 0.42 -1.67 29.60
N VAL A 4 1.40 -0.97 30.18
CA VAL A 4 1.74 0.39 29.75
C VAL A 4 2.40 0.37 28.37
N LEU A 5 3.33 -0.55 28.15
CA LEU A 5 3.99 -0.74 26.85
C LEU A 5 2.99 -1.13 25.76
N THR A 6 2.09 -2.07 26.07
CA THR A 6 1.06 -2.53 25.13
C THR A 6 0.09 -1.41 24.76
N ASN A 7 -0.34 -0.60 25.72
CA ASN A 7 -1.24 0.52 25.46
C ASN A 7 -0.56 1.65 24.67
N ALA A 8 0.70 1.95 24.96
CA ALA A 8 1.48 2.91 24.19
C ALA A 8 1.66 2.43 22.74
N ALA A 9 2.07 1.18 22.54
CA ALA A 9 2.23 0.59 21.21
C ALA A 9 0.92 0.63 20.41
N ARG A 10 -0.22 0.29 20.99
CA ARG A 10 -1.53 0.33 20.34
C ARG A 10 -1.91 1.74 19.84
N ARG A 11 -1.56 2.78 20.61
CA ARG A 11 -1.86 4.17 20.24
C ARG A 11 -1.04 4.66 19.04
N ILE A 12 0.22 4.25 18.95
CA ILE A 12 1.13 4.73 17.90
C ILE A 12 1.17 3.80 16.68
N ALA A 13 0.82 2.52 16.83
CA ALA A 13 0.96 1.52 15.76
C ALA A 13 0.27 1.95 14.45
N GLY A 14 -0.96 2.42 14.53
CA GLY A 14 -1.74 2.84 13.36
C GLY A 14 -1.12 4.00 12.61
N PRO A 15 -0.93 5.17 13.26
CA PRO A 15 -0.28 6.31 12.63
C PRO A 15 1.13 5.99 12.13
N PHE A 16 1.92 5.26 12.92
CA PHE A 16 3.28 4.89 12.55
C PHE A 16 3.31 4.00 11.29
N LEU A 17 2.49 2.96 11.25
CA LEU A 17 2.37 2.07 10.10
C LEU A 17 1.98 2.83 8.83
N ARG A 18 0.98 3.71 8.94
CA ARG A 18 0.48 4.52 7.84
C ARG A 18 1.55 5.46 7.29
N ILE A 19 2.24 6.18 8.16
CA ILE A 19 3.28 7.13 7.75
C ILE A 19 4.49 6.40 7.17
N SER A 20 4.92 5.29 7.77
CA SER A 20 6.02 4.49 7.24
C SER A 20 5.72 3.99 5.83
N LEU A 21 4.50 3.47 5.60
CA LEU A 21 4.07 3.03 4.28
C LEU A 21 4.04 4.19 3.28
N ALA A 22 3.55 5.37 3.69
CA ALA A 22 3.53 6.56 2.86
C ALA A 22 4.94 7.03 2.46
N VAL A 23 5.88 7.03 3.40
CA VAL A 23 7.28 7.40 3.14
C VAL A 23 7.92 6.45 2.13
N ILE A 24 7.70 5.13 2.29
CA ILE A 24 8.23 4.13 1.36
C ILE A 24 7.65 4.35 -0.04
N LEU A 25 6.32 4.48 -0.17
CA LEU A 25 5.67 4.70 -1.46
C LEU A 25 6.09 6.03 -2.11
N ALA A 26 6.19 7.11 -1.33
CA ALA A 26 6.68 8.39 -1.85
C ALA A 26 8.09 8.26 -2.40
N TRP A 27 8.99 7.59 -1.67
CA TRP A 27 10.37 7.43 -2.08
C TRP A 27 10.51 6.61 -3.36
N ILE A 28 9.90 5.41 -3.39
CA ILE A 28 9.98 4.55 -4.58
C ILE A 28 9.22 5.15 -5.78
N GLY A 29 8.16 5.93 -5.52
CA GLY A 29 7.42 6.67 -6.55
C GLY A 29 8.28 7.75 -7.21
N VAL A 30 8.98 8.58 -6.42
CA VAL A 30 9.89 9.61 -6.92
C VAL A 30 11.03 8.99 -7.73
N LEU A 31 11.63 7.89 -7.25
CA LEU A 31 12.73 7.23 -7.94
C LEU A 31 12.36 6.78 -9.35
N LYS A 32 11.10 6.43 -9.62
CA LYS A 32 10.63 6.05 -10.96
C LYS A 32 10.66 7.21 -11.95
N PHE A 33 10.60 8.46 -11.46
CA PHE A 33 10.74 9.66 -12.30
C PHE A 33 12.20 10.08 -12.46
N VAL A 34 13.04 9.78 -11.48
CA VAL A 34 14.48 10.08 -11.55
C VAL A 34 15.19 9.10 -12.47
N ASP A 35 14.95 7.81 -12.28
CA ASP A 35 15.52 6.75 -13.12
C ASP A 35 14.53 5.57 -13.22
N PRO A 36 13.78 5.45 -14.32
CA PRO A 36 12.85 4.34 -14.53
C PRO A 36 13.55 3.02 -14.93
N SER A 37 14.83 3.08 -15.31
CA SER A 37 15.53 1.94 -15.93
C SER A 37 15.59 0.67 -15.06
N PRO A 38 15.75 0.72 -13.73
CA PRO A 38 15.75 -0.50 -12.92
C PRO A 38 14.40 -1.24 -12.96
N VAL A 39 13.29 -0.48 -12.97
CA VAL A 39 11.94 -1.06 -13.02
C VAL A 39 11.64 -1.55 -14.43
N VAL A 40 12.00 -0.79 -15.46
CA VAL A 40 11.87 -1.24 -16.86
C VAL A 40 12.67 -2.53 -17.08
N GLY A 41 13.90 -2.62 -16.58
CA GLY A 41 14.73 -3.81 -16.69
C GLY A 41 14.11 -5.03 -16.00
N LEU A 42 13.53 -4.84 -14.81
CA LEU A 42 12.82 -5.90 -14.10
C LEU A 42 11.58 -6.36 -14.89
N LEU A 43 10.80 -5.42 -15.43
CA LEU A 43 9.63 -5.72 -16.26
C LEU A 43 10.04 -6.39 -17.56
N GLN A 44 11.13 -5.96 -18.19
CA GLN A 44 11.65 -6.61 -19.41
C GLN A 44 11.97 -8.09 -19.17
N ALA A 45 12.52 -8.42 -18.01
CA ALA A 45 12.86 -9.78 -17.64
C ALA A 45 11.65 -10.62 -17.21
N SER A 46 10.56 -10.00 -16.76
CA SER A 46 9.39 -10.70 -16.18
C SER A 46 8.10 -10.54 -16.99
N MET A 47 7.78 -9.33 -17.43
CA MET A 47 6.55 -8.97 -18.15
C MET A 47 6.86 -7.97 -19.27
N PRO A 48 7.49 -8.42 -20.40
CA PRO A 48 8.02 -7.53 -21.42
C PRO A 48 7.01 -6.54 -22.02
N PHE A 49 5.72 -6.93 -22.06
CA PHE A 49 4.63 -6.09 -22.59
C PHE A 49 4.33 -4.85 -21.72
N LEU A 50 4.80 -4.80 -20.46
CA LEU A 50 4.71 -3.65 -19.55
C LEU A 50 6.03 -2.88 -19.43
N ALA A 51 7.10 -3.33 -20.11
CA ALA A 51 8.45 -2.79 -19.97
C ALA A 51 8.66 -1.51 -20.80
N PHE A 52 7.91 -0.45 -20.49
CA PHE A 52 8.05 0.86 -21.12
C PHE A 52 7.92 2.00 -20.09
N ASN A 53 8.64 3.10 -20.35
CA ASN A 53 8.78 4.20 -19.40
C ASN A 53 7.44 4.80 -18.97
N ALA A 54 6.47 4.94 -19.89
CA ALA A 54 5.18 5.53 -19.55
C ALA A 54 4.41 4.70 -18.50
N PHE A 55 4.51 3.37 -18.54
CA PHE A 55 3.92 2.50 -17.52
C PHE A 55 4.61 2.68 -16.18
N VAL A 56 5.95 2.78 -16.15
CA VAL A 56 6.71 3.00 -14.93
C VAL A 56 6.39 4.36 -14.31
N TYR A 57 6.23 5.40 -15.14
CA TYR A 57 5.79 6.72 -14.66
C TYR A 57 4.36 6.69 -14.11
N LEU A 58 3.45 5.93 -14.74
CA LEU A 58 2.10 5.74 -14.22
C LEU A 58 2.12 5.07 -12.84
N LEU A 59 2.94 4.03 -12.67
CA LEU A 59 3.13 3.39 -11.36
C LEU A 59 3.67 4.40 -10.33
N GLY A 60 4.70 5.16 -10.68
CA GLY A 60 5.27 6.19 -9.82
C GLY A 60 4.25 7.26 -9.41
N ALA A 61 3.45 7.75 -10.37
CA ALA A 61 2.38 8.71 -10.08
C ALA A 61 1.32 8.12 -9.14
N THR A 62 0.92 6.87 -9.37
CA THR A 62 -0.03 6.17 -8.49
C THR A 62 0.53 6.04 -7.07
N GLU A 63 1.79 5.66 -6.91
CA GLU A 63 2.47 5.56 -5.60
C GLU A 63 2.52 6.91 -4.88
N LEU A 64 2.79 8.01 -5.58
CA LEU A 64 2.81 9.35 -5.00
C LEU A 64 1.43 9.81 -4.55
N VAL A 65 0.38 9.56 -5.36
CA VAL A 65 -1.00 9.86 -4.98
C VAL A 65 -1.40 9.07 -3.74
N VAL A 66 -1.10 7.78 -3.71
CA VAL A 66 -1.38 6.92 -2.55
C VAL A 66 -0.63 7.39 -1.31
N ALA A 67 0.66 7.73 -1.45
CA ALA A 67 1.44 8.27 -0.35
C ALA A 67 0.81 9.55 0.24
N PHE A 68 0.36 10.45 -0.63
CA PHE A 68 -0.37 11.66 -0.21
C PHE A 68 -1.66 11.33 0.55
N LEU A 69 -2.47 10.39 0.06
CA LEU A 69 -3.70 9.96 0.73
C LEU A 69 -3.41 9.32 2.09
N LEU A 70 -2.34 8.54 2.18
CA LEU A 70 -1.89 7.94 3.45
C LEU A 70 -1.42 9.00 4.45
N ILE A 71 -0.68 10.03 4.03
CA ILE A 71 -0.21 11.11 4.91
C ILE A 71 -1.40 11.91 5.43
N THR A 72 -2.29 12.33 4.54
CA THR A 72 -3.45 13.16 4.90
C THR A 72 -4.53 12.39 5.66
N GLY A 73 -4.58 11.08 5.53
CA GLY A 73 -5.63 10.25 6.12
C GLY A 73 -6.94 10.24 5.34
N ILE A 74 -6.95 10.84 4.15
CA ILE A 74 -8.12 10.91 3.27
C ILE A 74 -8.26 9.60 2.52
N ALA A 75 -9.50 9.06 2.44
CA ALA A 75 -9.82 7.89 1.64
C ALA A 75 -8.93 6.66 1.92
N LEU A 76 -8.55 6.43 3.18
CA LEU A 76 -7.66 5.34 3.61
C LEU A 76 -8.00 3.95 3.06
N PRO A 77 -9.28 3.51 3.01
CA PRO A 77 -9.60 2.20 2.44
C PRO A 77 -9.19 2.08 0.97
N TYR A 78 -9.39 3.13 0.19
CA TYR A 78 -9.00 3.14 -1.23
C TYR A 78 -7.49 3.20 -1.40
N ALA A 79 -6.81 4.05 -0.62
CA ALA A 79 -5.35 4.11 -0.60
C ALA A 79 -4.74 2.74 -0.25
N GLY A 80 -5.25 2.08 0.79
CA GLY A 80 -4.84 0.74 1.17
C GLY A 80 -5.10 -0.30 0.07
N LEU A 81 -6.29 -0.27 -0.56
CA LEU A 81 -6.64 -1.20 -1.62
C LEU A 81 -5.72 -1.06 -2.84
N VAL A 82 -5.45 0.18 -3.28
CA VAL A 82 -4.51 0.44 -4.39
C VAL A 82 -3.11 -0.04 -4.02
N THR A 83 -2.67 0.19 -2.79
CA THR A 83 -1.37 -0.30 -2.30
C THR A 83 -1.29 -1.83 -2.32
N VAL A 84 -2.34 -2.53 -1.87
CA VAL A 84 -2.42 -3.99 -1.98
C VAL A 84 -2.30 -4.44 -3.44
N GLY A 85 -3.01 -3.78 -4.36
CA GLY A 85 -2.93 -4.08 -5.79
C GLY A 85 -1.53 -3.89 -6.37
N LEU A 86 -0.85 -2.79 -6.01
CA LEU A 86 0.52 -2.51 -6.45
C LEU A 86 1.49 -3.62 -5.99
N PHE A 87 1.48 -3.97 -4.70
CA PHE A 87 2.37 -5.00 -4.17
C PHE A 87 1.98 -6.42 -4.59
N ALA A 88 0.68 -6.72 -4.74
CA ALA A 88 0.25 -7.98 -5.34
C ALA A 88 0.77 -8.12 -6.78
N GLY A 89 0.74 -7.03 -7.56
CA GLY A 89 1.31 -7.00 -8.91
C GLY A 89 2.80 -7.36 -8.94
N THR A 90 3.61 -6.77 -8.05
CA THR A 90 5.03 -7.09 -7.96
C THR A 90 5.29 -8.52 -7.48
N LEU A 91 4.48 -9.02 -6.55
CA LEU A 91 4.60 -10.39 -6.04
C LEU A 91 4.22 -11.45 -7.08
N THR A 92 3.43 -11.14 -8.11
CA THR A 92 3.14 -12.07 -9.20
C THR A 92 4.41 -12.50 -9.96
N ILE A 93 5.48 -11.68 -9.92
CA ILE A 93 6.78 -12.01 -10.55
C ILE A 93 7.36 -13.32 -9.99
N PHE A 94 7.12 -13.64 -8.71
CA PHE A 94 7.56 -14.91 -8.12
C PHE A 94 6.91 -16.13 -8.79
N VAL A 95 5.69 -15.97 -9.26
CA VAL A 95 4.92 -17.05 -9.90
C VAL A 95 5.23 -17.12 -11.39
N ILE A 96 5.25 -15.96 -12.05
CA ILE A 96 5.38 -15.86 -13.51
C ILE A 96 6.82 -16.13 -13.95
N THR A 97 7.80 -15.59 -13.19
CA THR A 97 9.22 -15.66 -13.59
C THR A 97 10.12 -15.99 -12.38
N PRO A 98 10.05 -17.21 -11.84
CA PRO A 98 10.86 -17.62 -10.69
C PRO A 98 12.37 -17.54 -10.96
N SER A 99 12.80 -17.57 -12.22
CA SER A 99 14.21 -17.37 -12.62
C SER A 99 14.73 -15.96 -12.29
N VAL A 100 13.89 -14.91 -12.40
CA VAL A 100 14.25 -13.54 -12.05
C VAL A 100 14.39 -13.38 -10.54
N THR A 101 13.47 -13.96 -9.78
CA THR A 101 13.49 -13.92 -8.32
C THR A 101 14.50 -14.87 -7.69
N GLY A 102 14.97 -15.88 -8.46
CA GLY A 102 15.89 -16.92 -7.98
C GLY A 102 15.26 -17.85 -6.94
N PHE A 103 13.93 -17.94 -6.90
CA PHE A 103 13.23 -18.81 -5.95
C PHE A 103 13.65 -20.28 -6.13
N PRO A 104 13.94 -21.06 -5.03
CA PRO A 104 13.72 -20.74 -3.60
C PRO A 104 14.89 -20.02 -2.89
N VAL A 105 16.07 -19.91 -3.50
CA VAL A 105 17.29 -19.37 -2.85
C VAL A 105 17.29 -17.83 -2.82
N LEU A 106 16.49 -17.18 -3.63
CA LEU A 106 16.31 -15.76 -3.83
C LEU A 106 17.55 -14.99 -4.32
N SER A 107 17.44 -14.45 -5.51
CA SER A 107 18.33 -13.42 -6.04
C SER A 107 18.20 -12.12 -5.24
N LEU A 108 19.07 -11.14 -5.48
CA LEU A 108 18.94 -9.81 -4.91
C LEU A 108 17.56 -9.17 -5.28
N ALA A 109 17.12 -9.35 -6.52
CA ALA A 109 15.79 -8.90 -6.96
C ALA A 109 14.68 -9.62 -6.20
N GLY A 110 14.78 -10.94 -6.01
CA GLY A 110 13.82 -11.72 -5.24
C GLY A 110 13.74 -11.29 -3.78
N GLN A 111 14.87 -11.05 -3.11
CA GLN A 111 14.91 -10.53 -1.75
C GLN A 111 14.26 -9.15 -1.66
N PHE A 112 14.52 -8.28 -2.64
CA PHE A 112 13.92 -6.95 -2.70
C PHE A 112 12.41 -7.02 -2.91
N LEU A 113 11.91 -7.89 -3.77
CA LEU A 113 10.47 -8.06 -4.01
C LEU A 113 9.76 -8.74 -2.82
N LEU A 114 10.44 -9.64 -2.09
CA LEU A 114 9.82 -10.34 -0.96
C LEU A 114 9.37 -9.39 0.15
N LYS A 115 10.03 -8.24 0.34
CA LYS A 115 9.59 -7.22 1.31
C LYS A 115 8.18 -6.71 1.02
N ASP A 116 7.75 -6.77 -0.24
CA ASP A 116 6.44 -6.28 -0.67
C ASP A 116 5.29 -7.08 -0.03
N LEU A 117 5.57 -8.33 0.39
CA LEU A 117 4.63 -9.11 1.21
C LEU A 117 4.34 -8.42 2.55
N GLY A 118 5.38 -7.94 3.23
CA GLY A 118 5.22 -7.18 4.48
C GLY A 118 4.53 -5.83 4.28
N LEU A 119 4.84 -5.14 3.17
CA LEU A 119 4.20 -3.87 2.82
C LEU A 119 2.73 -4.07 2.43
N MET A 120 2.40 -5.16 1.76
CA MET A 120 1.02 -5.54 1.46
C MET A 120 0.23 -5.83 2.74
N ALA A 121 0.81 -6.56 3.69
CA ALA A 121 0.20 -6.79 5.00
C ALA A 121 -0.04 -5.48 5.77
N ALA A 122 0.91 -4.54 5.70
CA ALA A 122 0.75 -3.20 6.27
C ALA A 122 -0.41 -2.45 5.62
N ALA A 123 -0.57 -2.51 4.30
CA ALA A 123 -1.67 -1.89 3.58
C ALA A 123 -3.05 -2.48 3.97
N VAL A 124 -3.13 -3.81 4.14
CA VAL A 124 -4.35 -4.47 4.66
C VAL A 124 -4.70 -3.96 6.05
N ASN A 125 -3.70 -3.78 6.94
CA ASN A 125 -3.93 -3.21 8.27
C ASN A 125 -4.43 -1.75 8.18
N VAL A 126 -3.93 -0.93 7.26
CA VAL A 126 -4.44 0.44 7.05
C VAL A 126 -5.92 0.43 6.66
N ILE A 127 -6.35 -0.52 5.83
CA ILE A 127 -7.77 -0.70 5.48
C ILE A 127 -8.58 -1.06 6.73
N ALA A 128 -8.12 -2.02 7.51
CA ALA A 128 -8.81 -2.52 8.70
C ALA A 128 -8.94 -1.45 9.80
N MET A 129 -8.00 -0.52 9.89
CA MET A 129 -7.99 0.57 10.87
C MET A 129 -8.71 1.83 10.39
N ALA A 130 -9.18 1.86 9.15
CA ALA A 130 -9.93 2.99 8.62
C ALA A 130 -11.30 3.11 9.34
N PRO A 131 -11.75 4.34 9.67
CA PRO A 131 -13.06 4.53 10.30
C PRO A 131 -14.16 3.93 9.40
N ALA A 132 -15.00 3.07 9.97
CA ALA A 132 -16.17 2.59 9.27
C ALA A 132 -17.07 3.79 8.92
N ARG A 133 -17.42 3.95 7.65
CA ARG A 133 -18.48 4.90 7.26
C ARG A 133 -19.79 4.30 7.72
N GLU A 134 -20.39 4.85 8.79
CA GLU A 134 -21.79 4.54 9.11
C GLU A 134 -22.66 4.88 7.89
N PRO A 135 -23.51 3.94 7.44
CA PRO A 135 -24.48 4.23 6.40
C PRO A 135 -25.37 5.38 6.88
N ALA A 136 -25.54 6.41 6.07
CA ALA A 136 -26.37 7.60 6.37
C ALA A 136 -27.83 7.26 6.67
N LEU A 137 -28.24 6.01 6.54
CA LEU A 137 -29.61 5.50 6.78
C LEU A 137 -29.90 5.17 8.25
N ALA A 138 -28.94 5.25 9.16
CA ALA A 138 -29.12 4.88 10.58
C ALA A 138 -29.39 6.08 11.51
N ARG A 139 -29.76 7.26 11.00
CA ARG A 139 -30.30 8.31 11.87
C ARG A 139 -31.75 7.98 12.17
N PRO A 140 -32.11 7.62 13.43
CA PRO A 140 -33.51 7.54 13.81
C PRO A 140 -34.12 8.91 13.55
N GLN A 141 -35.19 8.97 12.73
CA GLN A 141 -35.99 10.18 12.63
C GLN A 141 -36.52 10.47 14.03
N ALA A 142 -36.14 11.63 14.58
CA ALA A 142 -36.71 12.10 15.83
C ALA A 142 -38.25 12.18 15.63
N VAL A 143 -38.95 11.29 16.31
CA VAL A 143 -40.41 11.31 16.34
C VAL A 143 -40.81 12.64 17.01
N PRO A 144 -41.60 13.52 16.37
CA PRO A 144 -42.07 14.72 17.02
C PRO A 144 -42.87 14.33 18.25
N VAL A 145 -42.44 14.78 19.43
CA VAL A 145 -43.26 14.69 20.64
C VAL A 145 -44.41 15.66 20.49
N GLU A 146 -45.56 15.14 20.14
CA GLU A 146 -46.83 15.93 20.16
C GLU A 146 -47.16 16.19 21.61
N VAL A 147 -46.95 17.44 22.04
CA VAL A 147 -47.33 17.93 23.36
C VAL A 147 -48.83 18.28 23.29
N ALA A 148 -49.65 17.45 23.95
CA ALA A 148 -51.06 17.69 24.19
C ALA A 148 -51.27 18.64 25.38
#